data_007f31f623eb886e084bb1bd139c7d03
#
_entry.id   007f31f623eb886e084bb1bd139c7d03
#
_cell.length_a   1.000
_cell.length_b   1.000
_cell.length_c   1.000
_cell.angle_alpha   90.00
_cell.angle_beta   90.00
_cell.angle_gamma   90.00
#
_symmetry.space_group_name_H-M   'P 1'
#
loop_
_entity.id
_entity.type
_entity.pdbx_description
1 polymer ?
#
loop_
_entity_poly.entity_id
_entity_poly.type
_entity_poly.pdbx_seq_one_letter_code
_entity_poly.pdbx_strand_id
1 'polypeptide(L)'
;SMYRPMGMVSVGRASTMMTGDETMLMVGISVPIWRNSLRSGVNEALAMQRMADADLIAMRSMVAGEALAAREEVNAVQTQARVLRAEVVPRAEAATEAALASYASGQGTLIAVIESARALWDVQAEQIMVEAAVGEAWANLDRATGTLREVSQ
;
A
#
# COMPACT_ATOMS: atom_id res chain seq x y z
N SER A 1 29.86 25.05 11.18
CA SER A 1 29.93 26.51 11.22
C SER A 1 30.83 27.08 10.08
N MET A 2 30.63 26.59 8.85
CA MET A 2 31.41 27.02 7.65
C MET A 2 30.93 28.32 7.01
N TYR A 3 30.06 29.10 7.66
CA TYR A 3 29.35 30.21 7.03
C TYR A 3 29.70 31.60 7.61
N ARG A 4 30.74 31.68 8.46
CA ARG A 4 31.20 32.97 9.01
C ARG A 4 32.46 33.43 8.33
N PRO A 5 32.59 34.72 8.00
CA PRO A 5 33.85 35.28 7.50
C PRO A 5 34.93 35.04 8.56
N MET A 6 36.03 34.39 8.15
CA MET A 6 37.20 34.20 9.01
C MET A 6 38.20 35.34 8.71
N GLY A 7 38.51 36.10 9.73
CA GLY A 7 39.66 36.98 9.71
C GLY A 7 40.90 36.21 10.19
N MET A 8 41.96 36.29 9.44
CA MET A 8 43.28 35.75 9.83
C MET A 8 44.28 36.91 9.88
N VAL A 9 44.92 37.04 11.02
CA VAL A 9 46.03 37.96 11.20
C VAL A 9 47.27 37.10 11.47
N SER A 10 48.26 37.18 10.61
CA SER A 10 49.55 36.52 10.81
C SER A 10 50.66 37.56 10.86
N VAL A 11 51.55 37.44 11.86
CA VAL A 11 52.76 38.22 11.98
C VAL A 11 53.93 37.28 11.70
N GLY A 12 54.69 37.62 10.69
CA GLY A 12 55.90 36.89 10.31
C GLY A 12 57.13 37.79 10.46
N ARG A 13 58.18 37.24 11.01
CA ARG A 13 59.49 37.88 11.08
C ARG A 13 60.46 37.06 10.21
N ALA A 14 60.98 37.72 9.18
CA ALA A 14 62.00 37.13 8.31
C ALA A 14 63.31 37.85 8.53
N SER A 15 64.32 37.09 8.86
CA SER A 15 65.68 37.55 9.03
C SER A 15 66.52 37.02 7.89
N THR A 16 66.98 37.88 6.99
CA THR A 16 67.84 37.52 5.88
C THR A 16 69.19 38.18 6.05
N MET A 17 70.29 37.43 5.83
CA MET A 17 71.68 37.82 6.05
C MET A 17 72.11 39.05 5.25
N MET A 18 71.31 39.58 4.34
CA MET A 18 71.70 40.72 3.46
C MET A 18 70.89 42.01 3.67
N THR A 19 69.78 42.06 4.41
CA THR A 19 68.91 43.24 4.41
C THR A 19 68.28 43.57 5.76
N GLY A 20 68.71 43.00 6.89
CA GLY A 20 68.13 43.37 8.18
C GLY A 20 66.85 42.67 8.51
N ASP A 21 66.38 42.88 9.75
CA ASP A 21 65.11 42.28 10.28
C ASP A 21 63.90 42.98 9.64
N GLU A 22 63.15 42.24 8.82
CA GLU A 22 61.86 42.73 8.29
C GLU A 22 60.69 42.06 9.02
N THR A 23 59.81 42.88 9.54
CA THR A 23 58.57 42.42 10.17
C THR A 23 57.44 42.56 9.16
N MET A 24 56.87 41.44 8.76
CA MET A 24 55.74 41.41 7.83
C MET A 24 54.43 41.14 8.60
N LEU A 25 53.50 42.06 8.47
CA LEU A 25 52.14 41.93 8.99
C LEU A 25 51.23 41.59 7.84
N MET A 26 50.61 40.39 7.87
CA MET A 26 49.67 39.96 6.88
C MET A 26 48.28 39.87 7.47
N VAL A 27 47.32 40.62 6.93
CA VAL A 27 45.90 40.59 7.32
C VAL A 27 45.13 39.99 6.16
N GLY A 28 44.52 38.84 6.40
CA GLY A 28 43.70 38.18 5.42
C GLY A 28 42.24 38.11 5.87
N ILE A 29 41.31 38.47 5.00
CA ILE A 29 39.88 38.29 5.23
C ILE A 29 39.37 37.27 4.20
N SER A 30 38.89 36.16 4.64
CA SER A 30 38.22 35.15 3.79
C SER A 30 36.73 35.47 3.73
N VAL A 31 36.28 35.96 2.58
CA VAL A 31 34.85 36.21 2.33
C VAL A 31 34.31 35.06 1.47
N PRO A 32 33.31 34.33 1.91
CA PRO A 32 32.71 33.26 1.11
C PRO A 32 31.96 33.87 -0.09
N ILE A 33 32.57 33.81 -1.28
CA ILE A 33 32.02 34.37 -2.53
C ILE A 33 30.87 33.48 -3.07
N TRP A 34 30.72 32.25 -2.54
CA TRP A 34 29.81 31.23 -3.02
C TRP A 34 28.37 31.33 -2.44
N ARG A 35 27.85 32.52 -2.24
CA ARG A 35 26.52 32.75 -1.68
C ARG A 35 25.40 32.12 -2.54
N ASN A 36 25.60 32.03 -3.85
CA ASN A 36 24.64 31.41 -4.76
C ASN A 36 24.58 29.86 -4.56
N SER A 37 25.71 29.22 -4.37
CA SER A 37 25.77 27.77 -4.09
C SER A 37 25.06 27.42 -2.77
N LEU A 38 25.20 28.27 -1.75
CA LEU A 38 24.52 28.07 -0.45
C LEU A 38 23.01 28.25 -0.58
N ARG A 39 22.53 29.22 -1.35
CA ARG A 39 21.12 29.41 -1.65
C ARG A 39 20.54 28.22 -2.44
N SER A 40 21.31 27.71 -3.41
CA SER A 40 20.93 26.54 -4.18
C SER A 40 20.78 25.30 -3.27
N GLY A 41 21.71 25.07 -2.35
CA GLY A 41 21.60 23.96 -1.39
C GLY A 41 20.38 24.07 -0.44
N VAL A 42 20.05 25.28 0.01
CA VAL A 42 18.83 25.52 0.80
C VAL A 42 17.57 25.27 -0.04
N ASN A 43 17.55 25.77 -1.29
CA ASN A 43 16.41 25.54 -2.18
C ASN A 43 16.23 24.06 -2.53
N GLU A 44 17.32 23.34 -2.72
CA GLU A 44 17.31 21.89 -2.92
C GLU A 44 16.73 21.16 -1.71
N ALA A 45 17.19 21.47 -0.50
CA ALA A 45 16.65 20.89 0.73
C ALA A 45 15.15 21.18 0.92
N LEU A 46 14.71 22.41 0.60
CA LEU A 46 13.29 22.77 0.63
C LEU A 46 12.46 22.02 -0.43
N ALA A 47 13.04 21.79 -1.62
CA ALA A 47 12.40 21.02 -2.67
C ALA A 47 12.27 19.55 -2.25
N MET A 48 13.30 18.96 -1.65
CA MET A 48 13.26 17.59 -1.10
C MET A 48 12.23 17.46 0.02
N GLN A 49 12.13 18.43 0.90
CA GLN A 49 11.10 18.45 1.94
C GLN A 49 9.70 18.46 1.33
N ARG A 50 9.44 19.34 0.35
CA ARG A 50 8.12 19.41 -0.32
C ARG A 50 7.79 18.10 -1.04
N MET A 51 8.78 17.45 -1.65
CA MET A 51 8.63 16.14 -2.29
C MET A 51 8.25 15.09 -1.24
N ALA A 52 8.97 15.02 -0.12
CA ALA A 52 8.64 14.08 0.97
C ALA A 52 7.25 14.33 1.58
N ASP A 53 6.84 15.60 1.72
CA ASP A 53 5.49 15.93 2.20
C ASP A 53 4.41 15.50 1.18
N ALA A 54 4.66 15.69 -0.12
CA ALA A 54 3.75 15.22 -1.17
C ALA A 54 3.66 13.69 -1.22
N ASP A 55 4.80 12.99 -1.10
CA ASP A 55 4.87 11.54 -1.05
C ASP A 55 4.11 10.99 0.17
N LEU A 56 4.21 11.64 1.32
CA LEU A 56 3.47 11.27 2.51
C LEU A 56 1.94 11.38 2.29
N ILE A 57 1.49 12.45 1.65
CA ILE A 57 0.07 12.65 1.33
C ILE A 57 -0.40 11.58 0.34
N ALA A 58 0.39 11.32 -0.72
CA ALA A 58 0.08 10.30 -1.72
C ALA A 58 0.01 8.90 -1.09
N MET A 59 0.96 8.55 -0.22
CA MET A 59 0.98 7.27 0.47
C MET A 59 -0.24 7.10 1.40
N ARG A 60 -0.61 8.14 2.15
CA ARG A 60 -1.82 8.11 2.99
C ARG A 60 -3.09 7.90 2.17
N SER A 61 -3.20 8.56 1.03
CA SER A 61 -4.35 8.40 0.12
C SER A 61 -4.41 7.00 -0.46
N MET A 62 -3.25 6.42 -0.82
CA MET A 62 -3.14 5.07 -1.33
C MET A 62 -3.57 4.04 -0.29
N VAL A 63 -3.04 4.11 0.93
CA VAL A 63 -3.41 3.20 2.03
C VAL A 63 -4.90 3.30 2.38
N ALA A 64 -5.44 4.52 2.42
CA ALA A 64 -6.87 4.71 2.64
C ALA A 64 -7.72 4.11 1.51
N GLY A 65 -7.27 4.23 0.26
CA GLY A 65 -7.91 3.62 -0.90
C GLY A 65 -7.88 2.08 -0.85
N GLU A 66 -6.73 1.50 -0.48
CA GLU A 66 -6.58 0.05 -0.32
C GLU A 66 -7.51 -0.50 0.78
N ALA A 67 -7.57 0.15 1.92
CA ALA A 67 -8.46 -0.26 3.02
C ALA A 67 -9.95 -0.17 2.62
N LEU A 68 -10.32 0.88 1.87
CA LEU A 68 -11.69 1.02 1.37
C LEU A 68 -12.01 -0.07 0.33
N ALA A 69 -11.12 -0.33 -0.62
CA ALA A 69 -11.29 -1.37 -1.62
C ALA A 69 -11.43 -2.77 -0.98
N ALA A 70 -10.58 -3.10 -0.01
CA ALA A 70 -10.66 -4.35 0.72
C ALA A 70 -11.99 -4.49 1.50
N ARG A 71 -12.50 -3.41 2.07
CA ARG A 71 -13.81 -3.41 2.72
C ARG A 71 -14.96 -3.68 1.75
N GLU A 72 -14.94 -3.04 0.58
CA GLU A 72 -15.96 -3.26 -0.45
C GLU A 72 -15.88 -4.69 -1.03
N GLU A 73 -14.69 -5.27 -1.14
CA GLU A 73 -14.52 -6.66 -1.50
C GLU A 73 -15.18 -7.61 -0.49
N VAL A 74 -14.97 -7.41 0.82
CA VAL A 74 -15.64 -8.18 1.87
C VAL A 74 -17.16 -8.08 1.72
N ASN A 75 -17.71 -6.89 1.54
CA ASN A 75 -19.16 -6.68 1.38
C ASN A 75 -19.71 -7.41 0.15
N ALA A 76 -18.99 -7.36 -0.97
CA ALA A 76 -19.39 -8.01 -2.22
C ALA A 76 -19.44 -9.53 -2.06
N VAL A 77 -18.35 -10.13 -1.56
CA VAL A 77 -18.26 -11.58 -1.39
C VAL A 77 -19.23 -12.10 -0.34
N GLN A 78 -19.44 -11.38 0.77
CA GLN A 78 -20.47 -11.73 1.76
C GLN A 78 -21.88 -11.69 1.18
N THR A 79 -22.15 -10.71 0.30
CA THR A 79 -23.46 -10.62 -0.36
C THR A 79 -23.66 -11.80 -1.30
N GLN A 80 -22.63 -12.17 -2.08
CA GLN A 80 -22.65 -13.33 -2.95
C GLN A 80 -22.87 -14.63 -2.16
N ALA A 81 -22.14 -14.84 -1.05
CA ALA A 81 -22.31 -16.00 -0.18
C ALA A 81 -23.74 -16.11 0.37
N ARG A 82 -24.32 -14.97 0.75
CA ARG A 82 -25.69 -14.92 1.25
C ARG A 82 -26.70 -15.30 0.18
N VAL A 83 -26.57 -14.78 -1.03
CA VAL A 83 -27.48 -15.10 -2.15
C VAL A 83 -27.35 -16.57 -2.53
N LEU A 84 -26.15 -17.12 -2.63
CA LEU A 84 -25.95 -18.53 -2.90
C LEU A 84 -26.63 -19.41 -1.86
N ARG A 85 -26.39 -19.15 -0.58
CA ARG A 85 -26.94 -19.94 0.52
C ARG A 85 -28.46 -19.80 0.66
N ALA A 86 -28.98 -18.58 0.56
CA ALA A 86 -30.40 -18.31 0.84
C ALA A 86 -31.32 -18.55 -0.35
N GLU A 87 -30.83 -18.43 -1.57
CA GLU A 87 -31.67 -18.47 -2.76
C GLU A 87 -31.26 -19.54 -3.77
N VAL A 88 -29.98 -19.61 -4.14
CA VAL A 88 -29.55 -20.43 -5.28
C VAL A 88 -29.54 -21.91 -4.91
N VAL A 89 -28.91 -22.28 -3.79
CA VAL A 89 -28.86 -23.68 -3.31
C VAL A 89 -30.25 -24.23 -3.09
N PRO A 90 -31.17 -23.59 -2.34
CA PRO A 90 -32.52 -24.14 -2.13
C PRO A 90 -33.31 -24.27 -3.43
N ARG A 91 -33.12 -23.39 -4.41
CA ARG A 91 -33.79 -23.52 -5.72
C ARG A 91 -33.25 -24.70 -6.52
N ALA A 92 -31.92 -24.95 -6.48
CA ALA A 92 -31.32 -26.09 -7.13
C ALA A 92 -31.75 -27.43 -6.48
N GLU A 93 -31.88 -27.46 -5.16
CA GLU A 93 -32.42 -28.58 -4.41
C GLU A 93 -33.89 -28.86 -4.82
N ALA A 94 -34.73 -27.84 -4.80
CA ALA A 94 -36.14 -27.95 -5.20
C ALA A 94 -36.27 -28.38 -6.67
N ALA A 95 -35.44 -27.90 -7.57
CA ALA A 95 -35.41 -28.30 -8.97
C ALA A 95 -35.05 -29.80 -9.13
N THR A 96 -34.08 -30.28 -8.36
CA THR A 96 -33.67 -31.68 -8.36
C THR A 96 -34.78 -32.59 -7.81
N GLU A 97 -35.44 -32.18 -6.73
CA GLU A 97 -36.57 -32.88 -6.16
C GLU A 97 -37.76 -32.96 -7.14
N ALA A 98 -38.06 -31.83 -7.82
CA ALA A 98 -39.12 -31.80 -8.84
C ALA A 98 -38.80 -32.69 -10.05
N ALA A 99 -37.54 -32.75 -10.49
CA ALA A 99 -37.10 -33.63 -11.57
C ALA A 99 -37.24 -35.13 -11.17
N LEU A 100 -36.86 -35.45 -9.93
CA LEU A 100 -37.03 -36.80 -9.36
C LEU A 100 -38.52 -37.23 -9.28
N ALA A 101 -39.38 -36.36 -8.78
CA ALA A 101 -40.82 -36.61 -8.69
C ALA A 101 -41.46 -36.80 -10.08
N SER A 102 -41.05 -35.98 -11.06
CA SER A 102 -41.51 -36.08 -12.45
C SER A 102 -41.06 -37.42 -13.08
N TYR A 103 -39.81 -37.83 -12.85
CA TYR A 103 -39.33 -39.11 -13.32
C TYR A 103 -40.07 -40.29 -12.67
N ALA A 104 -40.30 -40.25 -11.35
CA ALA A 104 -41.03 -41.30 -10.60
C ALA A 104 -42.47 -41.46 -11.06
N SER A 105 -43.14 -40.37 -11.50
CA SER A 105 -44.47 -40.38 -12.10
C SER A 105 -44.53 -40.79 -13.58
N GLY A 106 -43.37 -41.05 -14.18
CA GLY A 106 -43.28 -41.41 -15.60
C GLY A 106 -43.45 -40.20 -16.58
N GLN A 107 -43.46 -38.98 -16.05
CA GLN A 107 -43.60 -37.75 -16.86
C GLN A 107 -42.26 -37.09 -17.22
N GLY A 108 -41.18 -37.46 -16.52
CA GLY A 108 -39.84 -36.94 -16.69
C GLY A 108 -38.86 -37.94 -17.29
N THR A 109 -37.68 -37.46 -17.67
CA THR A 109 -36.60 -38.30 -18.18
C THR A 109 -35.47 -38.43 -17.14
N LEU A 110 -34.74 -39.56 -17.14
CA LEU A 110 -33.57 -39.77 -16.31
C LEU A 110 -32.48 -38.71 -16.59
N ILE A 111 -32.40 -38.26 -17.84
CA ILE A 111 -31.43 -37.20 -18.23
C ILE A 111 -31.71 -35.90 -17.45
N ALA A 112 -32.98 -35.50 -17.33
CA ALA A 112 -33.34 -34.31 -16.57
C ALA A 112 -32.98 -34.42 -15.10
N VAL A 113 -33.09 -35.61 -14.49
CA VAL A 113 -32.64 -35.83 -13.11
C VAL A 113 -31.13 -35.74 -12.98
N ILE A 114 -30.38 -36.31 -13.91
CA ILE A 114 -28.91 -36.21 -13.90
C ILE A 114 -28.45 -34.79 -14.08
N GLU A 115 -29.06 -34.04 -14.99
CA GLU A 115 -28.70 -32.62 -15.23
C GLU A 115 -29.01 -31.73 -14.02
N SER A 116 -30.18 -31.90 -13.39
CA SER A 116 -30.53 -31.16 -12.18
C SER A 116 -29.61 -31.50 -10.99
N ALA A 117 -29.25 -32.77 -10.83
CA ALA A 117 -28.30 -33.20 -9.77
C ALA A 117 -26.89 -32.62 -10.03
N ARG A 118 -26.42 -32.59 -11.28
CA ARG A 118 -25.14 -31.93 -11.61
C ARG A 118 -25.18 -30.45 -11.30
N ALA A 119 -26.25 -29.75 -11.72
CA ALA A 119 -26.41 -28.32 -11.43
C ALA A 119 -26.42 -28.05 -9.91
N LEU A 120 -27.03 -28.89 -9.12
CA LEU A 120 -27.00 -28.80 -7.64
C LEU A 120 -25.57 -28.96 -7.11
N TRP A 121 -24.82 -29.95 -7.59
CA TRP A 121 -23.44 -30.15 -7.14
C TRP A 121 -22.53 -28.96 -7.53
N ASP A 122 -22.70 -28.41 -8.74
CA ASP A 122 -21.93 -27.25 -9.20
C ASP A 122 -22.19 -26.03 -8.31
N VAL A 123 -23.46 -25.78 -7.97
CA VAL A 123 -23.85 -24.68 -7.06
C VAL A 123 -23.31 -24.89 -5.63
N GLN A 124 -23.36 -26.14 -5.13
CA GLN A 124 -22.79 -26.44 -3.81
C GLN A 124 -21.27 -26.28 -3.78
N ALA A 125 -20.58 -26.68 -4.85
CA ALA A 125 -19.14 -26.44 -4.99
C ALA A 125 -18.81 -24.94 -5.05
N GLU A 126 -19.60 -24.17 -5.79
CA GLU A 126 -19.46 -22.70 -5.84
C GLU A 126 -19.68 -22.07 -4.47
N GLN A 127 -20.68 -22.54 -3.70
CA GLN A 127 -20.91 -22.05 -2.34
C GLN A 127 -19.68 -22.23 -1.45
N ILE A 128 -19.03 -23.39 -1.49
CA ILE A 128 -17.81 -23.67 -0.71
C ILE A 128 -16.67 -22.71 -1.14
N MET A 129 -16.50 -22.50 -2.44
CA MET A 129 -15.47 -21.58 -2.96
C MET A 129 -15.71 -20.14 -2.52
N VAL A 130 -16.96 -19.69 -2.57
CA VAL A 130 -17.31 -18.32 -2.13
C VAL A 130 -17.17 -18.16 -0.62
N GLU A 131 -17.49 -19.19 0.17
CA GLU A 131 -17.24 -19.18 1.62
C GLU A 131 -15.75 -19.07 1.94
N ALA A 132 -14.88 -19.75 1.20
CA ALA A 132 -13.43 -19.61 1.33
C ALA A 132 -12.98 -18.19 0.94
N ALA A 133 -13.53 -17.64 -0.16
CA ALA A 133 -13.23 -16.27 -0.61
C ALA A 133 -13.64 -15.20 0.42
N VAL A 134 -14.68 -15.43 1.23
CA VAL A 134 -15.02 -14.56 2.37
C VAL A 134 -13.87 -14.52 3.38
N GLY A 135 -13.26 -15.66 3.69
CA GLY A 135 -12.10 -15.73 4.58
C GLY A 135 -10.88 -14.97 4.02
N GLU A 136 -10.61 -15.11 2.72
CA GLU A 136 -9.52 -14.40 2.05
C GLU A 136 -9.76 -12.88 2.03
N ALA A 137 -10.98 -12.44 1.73
CA ALA A 137 -11.34 -11.02 1.74
C ALA A 137 -11.16 -10.39 3.14
N TRP A 138 -11.52 -11.11 4.21
CA TRP A 138 -11.27 -10.65 5.57
C TRP A 138 -9.78 -10.56 5.88
N ALA A 139 -8.97 -11.55 5.50
CA ALA A 139 -7.52 -11.51 5.69
C ALA A 139 -6.87 -10.33 4.93
N ASN A 140 -7.37 -10.03 3.72
CA ASN A 140 -6.95 -8.87 2.95
C ASN A 140 -7.29 -7.55 3.65
N LEU A 141 -8.49 -7.43 4.21
CA LEU A 141 -8.90 -6.26 4.98
C LEU A 141 -8.05 -6.06 6.24
N ASP A 142 -7.81 -7.12 7.00
CA ASP A 142 -6.97 -7.08 8.19
C ASP A 142 -5.53 -6.64 7.84
N ARG A 143 -5.01 -7.10 6.70
CA ARG A 143 -3.70 -6.67 6.19
C ARG A 143 -3.71 -5.20 5.79
N ALA A 144 -4.73 -4.75 5.06
CA ALA A 144 -4.84 -3.36 4.58
C ALA A 144 -5.04 -2.35 5.73
N THR A 145 -5.68 -2.78 6.82
CA THR A 145 -5.91 -1.94 8.01
C THR A 145 -4.84 -2.09 9.08
N GLY A 146 -3.92 -3.06 8.94
CA GLY A 146 -2.90 -3.36 9.95
C GLY A 146 -3.45 -3.99 11.23
N THR A 147 -4.70 -4.43 11.22
CA THR A 147 -5.33 -5.14 12.34
C THR A 147 -5.04 -6.63 12.23
N LEU A 148 -4.00 -7.10 12.94
CA LEU A 148 -3.80 -8.53 13.12
C LEU A 148 -4.90 -9.05 14.04
N ARG A 149 -5.88 -9.74 13.50
CA ARG A 149 -6.75 -10.61 14.33
C ARG A 149 -5.85 -11.69 14.89
N GLU A 150 -5.64 -11.70 16.20
CA GLU A 150 -5.13 -12.88 16.89
C GLU A 150 -6.09 -14.02 16.57
N VAL A 151 -5.62 -14.99 15.78
CA VAL A 151 -6.33 -16.25 15.59
C VAL A 151 -6.29 -16.94 16.94
N SER A 152 -7.33 -16.76 17.72
CA SER A 152 -7.56 -17.53 18.95
C SER A 152 -7.63 -19.01 18.56
N GLN A 153 -6.55 -19.74 18.84
CA GLN A 153 -6.49 -21.20 18.80
C GLN A 153 -7.38 -21.80 19.87
#